data_bf6fa52a1be2e08c55f2a84886e13b01
#
_entry.id   bf6fa52a1be2e08c55f2a84886e13b01
#
_cell.length_a   1.000
_cell.length_b   1.000
_cell.length_c   1.000
_cell.angle_alpha   90.00
_cell.angle_beta   90.00
_cell.angle_gamma   90.00
#
_symmetry.space_group_name_H-M   'P 1'
#
loop_
_entity.id
_entity.type
_entity.pdbx_description
1 polymer ?
#
loop_
_entity_poly.entity_id
_entity_poly.type
_entity_poly.pdbx_seq_one_letter_code
_entity_poly.pdbx_strand_id
1 'polypeptide(L)'
;VHEEALIAPQGVVQSICATKNYIICIENTNDAQDTPDTVSAYYKNDTDADGNPVEQYSLALRNTDNNWEHGNGMAYNQAKEEIYVAPYTSQNPENRGCLFVMDANTLAYKGKIKISDDYNILGIGYREETDQYVIQTNVEGGYSFKILDNQFQIAEDLGRYEGTSVGMNFQDLQLVDEYILNFP
;
A
#
# COMPACT_ATOMS: atom_id res chain seq x y z
N VAL A 1 14.36 2.09 -21.10
CA VAL A 1 14.03 1.37 -19.86
C VAL A 1 14.80 2.04 -18.75
N HIS A 2 14.11 2.51 -17.74
CA HIS A 2 14.72 3.08 -16.55
C HIS A 2 14.94 1.95 -15.54
N GLU A 3 16.14 1.84 -14.99
CA GLU A 3 16.51 0.84 -13.99
C GLU A 3 17.13 1.54 -12.80
N GLU A 4 16.57 1.33 -11.62
CA GLU A 4 17.15 1.76 -10.34
C GLU A 4 17.62 0.55 -9.55
N ALA A 5 18.77 0.66 -8.94
CA ALA A 5 19.24 -0.36 -8.02
C ALA A 5 18.47 -0.28 -6.70
N LEU A 6 18.05 -1.41 -6.17
CA LEU A 6 17.52 -1.48 -4.80
C LEU A 6 18.55 -0.94 -3.82
N ILE A 7 18.11 -0.15 -2.88
CA ILE A 7 18.99 0.51 -1.92
C ILE A 7 19.48 -0.45 -0.87
N ALA A 8 18.60 -1.31 -0.42
CA ALA A 8 18.95 -2.39 0.49
C ALA A 8 19.42 -3.61 -0.30
N PRO A 9 20.63 -4.14 -0.05
CA PRO A 9 21.15 -5.29 -0.77
C PRO A 9 20.28 -6.55 -0.66
N GLN A 10 19.34 -6.57 0.26
CA GLN A 10 18.38 -7.67 0.49
C GLN A 10 16.93 -7.18 0.41
N GLY A 11 16.72 -5.94 -0.05
CA GLY A 11 15.40 -5.37 -0.16
C GLY A 11 14.60 -6.00 -1.29
N VAL A 12 13.30 -6.14 -1.06
CA VAL A 12 12.32 -6.59 -2.04
C VAL A 12 11.26 -5.50 -2.17
N VAL A 13 10.98 -5.08 -3.40
CA VAL A 13 9.85 -4.18 -3.66
C VAL A 13 8.57 -4.95 -3.37
N GLN A 14 7.80 -4.47 -2.41
CA GLN A 14 6.58 -5.12 -1.95
C GLN A 14 5.33 -4.51 -2.60
N SER A 15 5.30 -3.19 -2.70
CA SER A 15 4.15 -2.50 -3.26
C SER A 15 4.56 -1.25 -4.01
N ILE A 16 3.68 -0.83 -4.91
CA ILE A 16 3.84 0.36 -5.72
C ILE A 16 2.51 1.10 -5.84
N CYS A 17 2.53 2.42 -5.75
CA CYS A 17 1.38 3.23 -6.11
C CYS A 17 1.81 4.48 -6.89
N ALA A 18 0.86 5.05 -7.64
CA ALA A 18 1.06 6.30 -8.37
C ALA A 18 0.24 7.42 -7.72
N THR A 19 0.89 8.54 -7.45
CA THR A 19 0.24 9.79 -7.07
C THR A 19 0.11 10.72 -8.29
N LYS A 20 -0.31 11.94 -8.06
CA LYS A 20 -0.30 12.96 -9.13
C LYS A 20 1.12 13.19 -9.67
N ASN A 21 2.13 13.26 -8.80
CA ASN A 21 3.48 13.70 -9.11
C ASN A 21 4.50 12.56 -9.12
N TYR A 22 4.24 11.48 -8.40
CA TYR A 22 5.23 10.45 -8.10
C TYR A 22 4.76 9.05 -8.42
N ILE A 23 5.71 8.18 -8.70
CA ILE A 23 5.59 6.72 -8.56
C ILE A 23 6.31 6.37 -7.27
N ILE A 24 5.61 5.75 -6.32
CA ILE A 24 6.12 5.45 -4.99
C ILE A 24 6.20 3.96 -4.80
N CYS A 25 7.31 3.47 -4.26
CA CYS A 25 7.48 2.06 -3.91
C CYS A 25 7.98 1.90 -2.46
N ILE A 26 7.60 0.79 -1.85
CA ILE A 26 8.15 0.32 -0.57
C ILE A 26 9.08 -0.84 -0.86
N GLU A 27 10.32 -0.74 -0.38
CA GLU A 27 11.30 -1.82 -0.35
C GLU A 27 11.40 -2.32 1.08
N ASN A 28 10.94 -3.55 1.31
CA ASN A 28 11.10 -4.21 2.61
C ASN A 28 12.54 -4.72 2.74
N THR A 29 13.22 -4.36 3.80
CA THR A 29 14.63 -4.68 4.00
C THR A 29 14.86 -6.03 4.64
N ASN A 30 13.98 -6.45 5.51
CA ASN A 30 13.84 -7.81 6.02
C ASN A 30 12.60 -7.90 6.92
N ASP A 31 12.15 -9.10 7.26
CA ASP A 31 11.00 -9.32 8.15
C ASP A 31 11.30 -9.05 9.64
N ALA A 32 12.44 -8.48 9.97
CA ALA A 32 12.73 -8.10 11.34
C ALA A 32 11.96 -6.84 11.72
N GLN A 33 11.21 -6.90 12.80
CA GLN A 33 10.29 -5.86 13.27
C GLN A 33 10.91 -4.48 13.47
N ASP A 34 12.20 -4.44 13.75
CA ASP A 34 12.89 -3.20 14.13
C ASP A 34 13.73 -2.61 12.99
N THR A 35 13.67 -3.21 11.80
CA THR A 35 14.44 -2.70 10.66
C THR A 35 13.56 -1.75 9.85
N PRO A 36 13.93 -0.47 9.71
CA PRO A 36 13.22 0.44 8.86
C PRO A 36 13.22 -0.01 7.40
N ASP A 37 12.10 0.18 6.72
CA ASP A 37 11.98 -0.04 5.29
C ASP A 37 12.42 1.18 4.50
N THR A 38 12.63 1.01 3.22
CA THR A 38 12.93 2.12 2.33
C THR A 38 11.70 2.44 1.50
N VAL A 39 11.24 3.70 1.59
CA VAL A 39 10.20 4.23 0.71
C VAL A 39 10.84 5.21 -0.24
N SER A 40 10.68 4.99 -1.53
CA SER A 40 11.22 5.83 -2.60
C SER A 40 10.11 6.37 -3.48
N ALA A 41 10.18 7.65 -3.82
CA ALA A 41 9.31 8.31 -4.77
C ALA A 41 10.13 8.79 -5.97
N TYR A 42 9.67 8.47 -7.16
CA TYR A 42 10.27 8.85 -8.43
C TYR A 42 9.36 9.83 -9.17
N TYR A 43 9.93 10.82 -9.85
CA TYR A 43 9.14 11.74 -10.64
C TYR A 43 8.35 11.02 -11.73
N LYS A 44 7.04 11.16 -11.71
CA LYS A 44 6.14 10.57 -12.70
C LYS A 44 6.15 11.36 -14.01
N ASN A 45 6.41 12.66 -13.91
CA ASN A 45 6.36 13.63 -15.01
C ASN A 45 7.76 14.20 -15.27
N ASP A 46 7.92 14.96 -16.34
CA ASP A 46 9.12 15.72 -16.67
C ASP A 46 9.21 17.10 -15.98
N THR A 47 8.23 17.38 -15.11
CA THR A 47 8.19 18.55 -14.25
C THR A 47 7.81 18.16 -12.82
N ASP A 48 8.34 18.88 -11.85
CA ASP A 48 7.94 18.77 -10.45
C ASP A 48 6.57 19.43 -10.17
N ALA A 49 6.14 19.45 -8.91
CA ALA A 49 4.88 20.05 -8.49
C ALA A 49 4.81 21.58 -8.73
N ASP A 50 5.96 22.23 -8.77
CA ASP A 50 6.09 23.67 -8.96
C ASP A 50 6.28 24.03 -10.44
N GLY A 51 6.34 23.04 -11.34
CA GLY A 51 6.52 23.20 -12.79
C GLY A 51 7.97 23.33 -13.23
N ASN A 52 8.95 23.06 -12.36
CA ASN A 52 10.35 23.08 -12.76
C ASN A 52 10.69 21.78 -13.50
N PRO A 53 11.55 21.84 -14.54
CA PRO A 53 11.98 20.66 -15.25
C PRO A 53 12.74 19.70 -14.35
N VAL A 54 12.39 18.43 -14.43
CA VAL A 54 13.06 17.32 -13.74
C VAL A 54 13.27 16.16 -14.71
N GLU A 55 14.18 15.25 -14.39
CA GLU A 55 14.33 14.02 -15.14
C GLU A 55 13.21 13.05 -14.74
N GLN A 56 12.36 12.70 -15.70
CA GLN A 56 11.28 11.73 -15.48
C GLN A 56 11.86 10.40 -15.01
N TYR A 57 11.24 9.81 -14.00
CA TYR A 57 11.63 8.58 -13.31
C TYR A 57 12.93 8.67 -12.49
N SER A 58 13.54 9.85 -12.37
CA SER A 58 14.61 10.03 -11.40
C SER A 58 14.06 10.09 -9.96
N LEU A 59 14.90 9.76 -8.99
CA LEU A 59 14.55 9.78 -7.58
C LEU A 59 14.23 11.21 -7.14
N ALA A 60 13.04 11.40 -6.59
CA ALA A 60 12.56 12.67 -6.02
C ALA A 60 12.72 12.72 -4.51
N LEU A 61 12.27 11.69 -3.81
CA LEU A 61 12.23 11.59 -2.36
C LEU A 61 12.59 10.19 -1.90
N ARG A 62 13.13 10.09 -0.69
CA ARG A 62 13.40 8.83 -0.02
C ARG A 62 13.24 8.98 1.48
N ASN A 63 12.57 8.03 2.11
CA ASN A 63 12.41 7.93 3.55
C ASN A 63 12.81 6.54 4.02
N THR A 64 13.63 6.48 5.07
CA THR A 64 14.15 5.25 5.68
C THR A 64 13.94 5.21 7.19
N ASP A 65 13.01 6.03 7.71
CA ASP A 65 12.86 6.25 9.15
C ASP A 65 11.81 5.34 9.78
N ASN A 66 11.01 4.63 8.97
CA ASN A 66 9.84 3.91 9.45
C ASN A 66 9.85 2.45 9.02
N ASN A 67 9.27 1.61 9.87
CA ASN A 67 8.94 0.24 9.55
C ASN A 67 7.49 0.18 9.04
N TRP A 68 7.31 -0.35 7.84
CA TRP A 68 6.01 -0.51 7.18
C TRP A 68 5.50 -1.97 7.26
N GLU A 69 6.10 -2.78 8.12
CA GLU A 69 5.89 -4.22 8.21
C GLU A 69 6.22 -4.88 6.86
N HIS A 70 5.31 -5.65 6.29
CA HIS A 70 5.53 -6.19 4.95
C HIS A 70 5.27 -5.15 3.84
N GLY A 71 4.48 -4.09 4.12
CA GLY A 71 4.18 -3.05 3.16
C GLY A 71 3.50 -3.56 1.89
N ASN A 72 2.57 -4.50 2.04
CA ASN A 72 2.10 -5.41 0.99
C ASN A 72 1.26 -4.75 -0.11
N GLY A 73 0.55 -3.68 0.20
CA GLY A 73 -0.28 -2.96 -0.76
C GLY A 73 -0.43 -1.48 -0.40
N MET A 74 -0.65 -0.65 -1.40
CA MET A 74 -0.81 0.80 -1.21
C MET A 74 -1.96 1.37 -2.03
N ALA A 75 -2.69 2.33 -1.44
CA ALA A 75 -3.70 3.12 -2.14
C ALA A 75 -3.52 4.61 -1.83
N TYR A 76 -3.56 5.44 -2.87
CA TYR A 76 -3.44 6.90 -2.76
C TYR A 76 -4.82 7.56 -2.79
N ASN A 77 -5.09 8.40 -1.79
CA ASN A 77 -6.22 9.32 -1.77
C ASN A 77 -5.73 10.74 -2.05
N GLN A 78 -6.04 11.24 -3.25
CA GLN A 78 -5.58 12.53 -3.71
C GLN A 78 -6.17 13.69 -2.89
N ALA A 79 -7.43 13.59 -2.46
CA ALA A 79 -8.10 14.65 -1.71
C ALA A 79 -7.50 14.86 -0.32
N LYS A 80 -6.96 13.79 0.29
CA LYS A 80 -6.32 13.82 1.60
C LYS A 80 -4.80 13.96 1.51
N GLU A 81 -4.21 13.80 0.33
CA GLU A 81 -2.76 13.70 0.11
C GLU A 81 -2.11 12.62 0.98
N GLU A 82 -2.81 11.50 1.12
CA GLU A 82 -2.42 10.37 1.96
C GLU A 82 -2.33 9.07 1.17
N ILE A 83 -1.36 8.24 1.53
CA ILE A 83 -1.24 6.87 1.05
C ILE A 83 -1.55 5.95 2.23
N TYR A 84 -2.45 5.02 1.99
CA TYR A 84 -2.79 3.98 2.95
C TYR A 84 -2.05 2.71 2.59
N VAL A 85 -1.35 2.16 3.56
CA VAL A 85 -0.49 0.98 3.37
C VAL A 85 -1.11 -0.19 4.13
N ALA A 86 -1.31 -1.30 3.43
CA ALA A 86 -1.68 -2.57 4.02
C ALA A 86 -0.42 -3.29 4.53
N PRO A 87 -0.21 -3.41 5.85
CA PRO A 87 1.05 -3.94 6.38
C PRO A 87 1.17 -5.46 6.27
N TYR A 88 0.10 -6.16 5.96
CA TYR A 88 -0.07 -7.62 5.96
C TYR A 88 0.25 -8.19 7.34
N THR A 89 0.93 -8.43 7.96
CA THR A 89 1.16 -8.86 9.16
C THR A 89 1.90 -9.41 9.68
N SER A 90 2.02 -9.58 10.75
CA SER A 90 1.98 -9.76 11.82
C SER A 90 2.88 -10.41 12.73
N GLN A 91 4.10 -9.92 12.80
CA GLN A 91 4.88 -10.20 13.96
C GLN A 91 4.53 -9.26 15.12
N ASN A 92 3.89 -8.14 14.80
CA ASN A 92 3.38 -7.21 15.80
C ASN A 92 1.84 -7.30 15.89
N PRO A 93 1.30 -7.96 16.94
CA PRO A 93 -0.15 -8.14 17.08
C PRO A 93 -0.95 -6.84 17.12
N GLU A 94 -0.35 -5.73 17.57
CA GLU A 94 -1.01 -4.43 17.59
C GLU A 94 -1.24 -3.82 16.21
N ASN A 95 -0.56 -4.32 15.19
CA ASN A 95 -0.73 -3.89 13.81
C ASN A 95 -1.72 -4.77 13.03
N ARG A 96 -2.18 -5.86 13.62
CA ARG A 96 -3.19 -6.71 13.01
C ARG A 96 -4.46 -5.90 12.71
N GLY A 97 -4.96 -6.02 11.49
CA GLY A 97 -6.14 -5.31 11.02
C GLY A 97 -6.01 -3.78 11.02
N CYS A 98 -4.80 -3.26 10.98
CA CYS A 98 -4.52 -1.85 10.79
C CYS A 98 -4.19 -1.53 9.33
N LEU A 99 -4.42 -0.29 8.95
CA LEU A 99 -3.81 0.39 7.81
C LEU A 99 -2.81 1.41 8.36
N PHE A 100 -1.64 1.53 7.75
CA PHE A 100 -0.72 2.61 8.05
C PHE A 100 -0.99 3.80 7.15
N VAL A 101 -0.77 5.01 7.66
CA VAL A 101 -0.97 6.25 6.92
C VAL A 101 0.37 6.90 6.64
N MET A 102 0.63 7.14 5.38
CA MET A 102 1.83 7.83 4.86
C MET A 102 1.41 9.17 4.28
N ASP A 103 2.17 10.20 4.54
CA ASP A 103 2.06 11.47 3.82
C ASP A 103 2.60 11.32 2.41
N ALA A 104 1.80 11.65 1.40
CA ALA A 104 2.16 11.41 0.01
C ALA A 104 3.23 12.37 -0.53
N ASN A 105 3.48 13.48 0.16
CA ASN A 105 4.45 14.50 -0.27
C ASN A 105 5.81 14.35 0.42
N THR A 106 5.82 13.78 1.63
CA THR A 106 7.05 13.65 2.45
C THR A 106 7.46 12.20 2.71
N LEU A 107 6.59 11.24 2.40
CA LEU A 107 6.73 9.81 2.69
C LEU A 107 6.82 9.51 4.21
N ALA A 108 6.43 10.43 5.04
CA ALA A 108 6.49 10.29 6.49
C ALA A 108 5.30 9.47 7.02
N TYR A 109 5.56 8.67 8.04
CA TYR A 109 4.51 7.96 8.76
C TYR A 109 3.66 8.96 9.58
N LYS A 110 2.33 8.94 9.39
CA LYS A 110 1.37 9.80 10.10
C LYS A 110 0.65 9.08 11.22
N GLY A 111 0.58 7.77 11.19
CA GLY A 111 -0.15 6.97 12.16
C GLY A 111 -0.75 5.71 11.57
N LYS A 112 -1.64 5.09 12.33
CA LYS A 112 -2.37 3.90 11.88
C LYS A 112 -3.86 4.00 12.17
N ILE A 113 -4.66 3.35 11.34
CA ILE A 113 -6.11 3.24 11.44
C ILE A 113 -6.44 1.79 11.72
N LYS A 114 -7.11 1.53 12.83
CA LYS A 114 -7.55 0.19 13.22
C LYS A 114 -8.91 -0.10 12.59
N ILE A 115 -8.99 -1.17 11.81
CA ILE A 115 -10.22 -1.64 11.16
C ILE A 115 -10.84 -2.79 11.96
N SER A 116 -10.03 -3.79 12.36
CA SER A 116 -10.51 -4.98 13.07
C SER A 116 -9.37 -5.64 13.85
N ASP A 117 -9.74 -6.48 14.81
CA ASP A 117 -8.80 -7.38 15.50
C ASP A 117 -8.82 -8.81 14.93
N ASP A 118 -9.78 -9.10 14.05
CA ASP A 118 -10.07 -10.48 13.64
C ASP A 118 -9.21 -10.98 12.48
N TYR A 119 -8.63 -10.07 11.68
CA TYR A 119 -7.92 -10.42 10.45
C TYR A 119 -6.75 -9.48 10.16
N ASN A 120 -5.85 -9.92 9.27
CA ASN A 120 -4.84 -9.06 8.67
C ASN A 120 -5.38 -8.43 7.40
N ILE A 121 -4.84 -7.26 7.03
CA ILE A 121 -5.13 -6.58 5.78
C ILE A 121 -3.94 -6.78 4.86
N LEU A 122 -4.20 -7.38 3.68
CA LEU A 122 -3.18 -7.78 2.72
C LEU A 122 -3.03 -6.79 1.58
N GLY A 123 -4.12 -6.17 1.17
CA GLY A 123 -4.14 -5.23 0.08
C GLY A 123 -5.19 -4.16 0.30
N ILE A 124 -5.04 -3.03 -0.38
CA ILE A 124 -5.98 -1.93 -0.34
C ILE A 124 -6.06 -1.25 -1.70
N GLY A 125 -7.28 -0.91 -2.11
CA GLY A 125 -7.55 -0.06 -3.28
C GLY A 125 -8.46 1.11 -2.89
N TYR A 126 -8.36 2.20 -3.63
CA TYR A 126 -9.19 3.39 -3.44
C TYR A 126 -10.00 3.70 -4.69
N ARG A 127 -11.27 4.02 -4.51
CA ARG A 127 -12.17 4.48 -5.57
C ARG A 127 -12.54 5.93 -5.31
N GLU A 128 -12.01 6.80 -6.15
CA GLU A 128 -12.18 8.25 -6.02
C GLU A 128 -13.65 8.68 -6.21
N GLU A 129 -14.36 8.08 -7.17
CA GLU A 129 -15.74 8.46 -7.52
C GLU A 129 -16.73 8.27 -6.37
N THR A 130 -16.50 7.32 -5.49
CA THR A 130 -17.37 7.02 -4.34
C THR A 130 -16.73 7.34 -3.01
N ASP A 131 -15.48 7.78 -2.99
CA ASP A 131 -14.66 8.01 -1.79
C ASP A 131 -14.67 6.78 -0.85
N GLN A 132 -14.46 5.61 -1.45
CA GLN A 132 -14.48 4.32 -0.76
C GLN A 132 -13.17 3.57 -0.94
N TYR A 133 -12.87 2.70 0.00
CA TYR A 133 -11.74 1.79 -0.08
C TYR A 133 -12.21 0.35 -0.17
N VAL A 134 -11.44 -0.48 -0.83
CA VAL A 134 -11.61 -1.95 -0.77
C VAL A 134 -10.38 -2.53 -0.12
N ILE A 135 -10.58 -3.35 0.89
CA ILE A 135 -9.50 -4.10 1.52
C ILE A 135 -9.62 -5.59 1.24
N GLN A 136 -8.47 -6.22 1.09
CA GLN A 136 -8.33 -7.66 1.08
C GLN A 136 -7.90 -8.13 2.46
N THR A 137 -8.58 -9.13 3.01
CA THR A 137 -8.28 -9.69 4.32
C THR A 137 -8.07 -11.19 4.21
N ASN A 138 -7.25 -11.75 5.10
CA ASN A 138 -7.16 -13.20 5.22
C ASN A 138 -8.30 -13.75 6.08
N VAL A 139 -8.81 -14.89 5.67
CA VAL A 139 -9.78 -15.69 6.41
C VAL A 139 -9.38 -17.15 6.32
N GLU A 140 -9.90 -18.00 7.22
CA GLU A 140 -9.61 -19.42 7.16
C GLU A 140 -10.02 -19.99 5.79
N GLY A 141 -9.05 -20.55 5.09
CA GLY A 141 -9.21 -21.20 3.78
C GLY A 141 -9.36 -20.25 2.59
N GLY A 142 -8.95 -18.97 2.69
CA GLY A 142 -8.97 -18.06 1.57
C GLY A 142 -8.85 -16.59 1.94
N TYR A 143 -9.41 -15.76 1.09
CA TYR A 143 -9.41 -14.31 1.23
C TYR A 143 -10.84 -13.77 1.23
N SER A 144 -11.02 -12.64 1.89
CA SER A 144 -12.29 -11.91 1.92
C SER A 144 -12.03 -10.46 1.52
N PHE A 145 -13.03 -9.86 0.89
CA PHE A 145 -12.97 -8.45 0.48
C PHE A 145 -14.05 -7.67 1.21
N LYS A 146 -13.71 -6.44 1.61
CA LYS A 146 -14.62 -5.54 2.30
C LYS A 146 -14.53 -4.15 1.71
N ILE A 147 -15.68 -3.50 1.56
CA ILE A 147 -15.76 -2.09 1.19
C ILE A 147 -15.80 -1.27 2.48
N LEU A 148 -14.91 -0.30 2.58
CA LEU A 148 -14.89 0.69 3.65
C LEU A 148 -15.39 2.03 3.11
N ASP A 149 -16.09 2.77 3.94
CA ASP A 149 -16.42 4.16 3.68
C ASP A 149 -15.19 5.10 3.89
N ASN A 150 -15.36 6.38 3.69
CA ASN A 150 -14.32 7.39 3.83
C ASN A 150 -13.86 7.65 5.28
N GLN A 151 -14.55 7.05 6.24
CA GLN A 151 -14.19 7.03 7.66
C GLN A 151 -13.60 5.68 8.09
N PHE A 152 -13.32 4.81 7.13
CA PHE A 152 -12.78 3.45 7.33
C PHE A 152 -13.70 2.52 8.11
N GLN A 153 -15.02 2.77 8.09
CA GLN A 153 -16.00 1.84 8.61
C GLN A 153 -16.40 0.85 7.53
N ILE A 154 -16.65 -0.40 7.92
CA ILE A 154 -17.09 -1.45 6.97
C ILE A 154 -18.50 -1.07 6.49
N ALA A 155 -18.61 -0.66 5.22
CA ALA A 155 -19.86 -0.37 4.55
C ALA A 155 -20.50 -1.63 3.97
N GLU A 156 -19.68 -2.56 3.47
CA GLU A 156 -20.14 -3.82 2.90
C GLU A 156 -19.09 -4.92 3.09
N ASP A 157 -19.53 -6.12 3.43
CA ASP A 157 -18.71 -7.32 3.44
C ASP A 157 -19.07 -8.16 2.21
N LEU A 158 -18.14 -8.22 1.25
CA LEU A 158 -18.30 -9.01 0.02
C LEU A 158 -18.12 -10.51 0.26
N GLY A 159 -17.76 -10.88 1.48
CA GLY A 159 -17.61 -12.25 1.88
C GLY A 159 -16.30 -12.89 1.41
N ARG A 160 -16.22 -14.19 1.66
CA ARG A 160 -15.09 -15.02 1.28
C ARG A 160 -15.14 -15.35 -0.21
N TYR A 161 -14.00 -15.20 -0.87
CA TYR A 161 -13.83 -15.64 -2.24
C TYR A 161 -13.25 -17.06 -2.28
N GLU A 162 -14.02 -18.00 -2.82
CA GLU A 162 -13.57 -19.37 -3.06
C GLU A 162 -12.92 -19.46 -4.44
N GLY A 163 -11.73 -20.04 -4.52
CA GLY A 163 -11.04 -20.24 -5.79
C GLY A 163 -9.78 -19.40 -5.97
N THR A 164 -9.40 -18.66 -4.95
CA THR A 164 -8.02 -18.20 -4.88
C THR A 164 -7.13 -19.43 -4.79
N SER A 165 -6.23 -19.58 -5.73
CA SER A 165 -5.44 -20.79 -5.90
C SER A 165 -4.73 -21.19 -4.61
N VAL A 166 -4.97 -22.42 -4.18
CA VAL A 166 -4.29 -23.01 -3.04
C VAL A 166 -2.78 -22.92 -3.27
N GLY A 167 -2.07 -22.26 -2.35
CA GLY A 167 -0.61 -22.14 -2.40
C GLY A 167 -0.09 -20.88 -3.09
N MET A 168 -0.93 -19.95 -3.52
CA MET A 168 -0.52 -18.62 -3.94
C MET A 168 -0.83 -17.60 -2.84
N ASN A 169 0.14 -16.75 -2.53
CA ASN A 169 -0.05 -15.59 -1.68
C ASN A 169 -0.32 -14.39 -2.57
N PHE A 170 -1.50 -13.81 -2.45
CA PHE A 170 -1.79 -12.55 -3.12
C PHE A 170 -1.06 -11.41 -2.42
N GLN A 171 -0.42 -10.57 -3.21
CA GLN A 171 0.46 -9.52 -2.70
C GLN A 171 -0.25 -8.16 -2.66
N ASP A 172 -1.08 -7.86 -3.66
CA ASP A 172 -1.75 -6.55 -3.75
C ASP A 172 -3.06 -6.66 -4.51
N LEU A 173 -3.86 -5.61 -4.42
CA LEU A 173 -5.06 -5.43 -5.23
C LEU A 173 -5.08 -4.05 -5.89
N GLN A 174 -5.72 -3.97 -7.04
CA GLN A 174 -6.03 -2.70 -7.71
C GLN A 174 -7.52 -2.65 -8.05
N LEU A 175 -8.08 -1.45 -8.00
CA LEU A 175 -9.43 -1.21 -8.46
C LEU A 175 -9.39 -0.62 -9.88
N VAL A 176 -10.10 -1.25 -10.79
CA VAL A 176 -10.27 -0.77 -12.16
C VAL A 176 -11.75 -0.84 -12.49
N ASP A 177 -12.37 0.30 -12.62
CA ASP A 177 -13.83 0.43 -12.79
C ASP A 177 -14.60 -0.33 -11.68
N GLU A 178 -15.35 -1.37 -12.05
CA GLU A 178 -16.13 -2.19 -11.14
C GLU A 178 -15.37 -3.44 -10.64
N TYR A 179 -14.13 -3.63 -11.10
CA TYR A 179 -13.37 -4.86 -10.85
C TYR A 179 -12.32 -4.68 -9.79
N ILE A 180 -12.15 -5.72 -8.99
CA ILE A 180 -11.01 -5.90 -8.11
C ILE A 180 -10.01 -6.79 -8.85
N LEU A 181 -8.87 -6.23 -9.22
CA LEU A 181 -7.75 -6.99 -9.76
C LEU A 181 -6.86 -7.42 -8.59
N ASN A 182 -6.63 -8.71 -8.48
CA ASN A 182 -5.84 -9.30 -7.42
C ASN A 182 -4.60 -9.95 -8.01
N PHE A 183 -3.42 -9.59 -7.50
CA PHE A 183 -2.13 -10.01 -8.02
C PHE A 183 -1.53 -11.08 -7.10
N PRO A 184 -1.18 -12.30 -7.65
CA PRO A 184 -0.51 -13.34 -6.90
C PRO A 184 1.00 -13.09 -6.76
#